data_c029094ff096f863f0d72668a63e3c15
#
_entry.id   c029094ff096f863f0d72668a63e3c15
#
_cell.length_a   1.000
_cell.length_b   1.000
_cell.length_c   1.000
_cell.angle_alpha   90.00
_cell.angle_beta   90.00
_cell.angle_gamma   90.00
#
_symmetry.space_group_name_H-M   'P 1'
#
loop_
_entity.id
_entity.type
_entity.pdbx_description
1 polymer ?
#
loop_
_entity_poly.entity_id
_entity_poly.type
_entity_poly.pdbx_seq_one_letter_code
_entity_poly.pdbx_strand_id
1 'polypeptide(L)'
;MGEALAPKGIDFVDAPVMGSPSGVGSWAFALGGSDEALAKIKDVLLVLSGSEEKLFHIGPLGHGNKLKLLNNMMLGAIDACAAETMALAEHMGLSQKTLIDVAVAANARVLSNAYKEIGTRIAEGRYDEPTFTVDMLIKDNKLCLDMAREYGAPLILGAAVDYVHRMVSVQGYGAKDHAVSWKAVAKNWKA
;
A
#
# COMPACT_ATOMS: atom_id res chain seq x y z
N MET A 1 5.81 17.36 -15.43
CA MET A 1 6.85 16.64 -16.23
C MET A 1 6.38 16.41 -17.67
N GLY A 2 5.21 15.84 -17.92
CA GLY A 2 4.68 15.61 -19.26
C GLY A 2 4.65 16.88 -20.13
N GLU A 3 4.12 17.99 -19.61
CA GLU A 3 4.08 19.29 -20.32
C GLU A 3 5.46 19.81 -20.74
N ALA A 4 6.49 19.53 -19.95
CA ALA A 4 7.86 19.95 -20.27
C ALA A 4 8.53 19.05 -21.31
N LEU A 5 8.04 17.84 -21.54
CA LEU A 5 8.56 16.85 -22.48
C LEU A 5 7.84 16.89 -23.84
N ALA A 6 6.56 17.23 -23.86
CA ALA A 6 5.75 17.29 -25.06
C ALA A 6 6.37 18.14 -26.20
N PRO A 7 6.93 19.37 -25.94
CA PRO A 7 7.58 20.17 -26.99
C PRO A 7 8.83 19.52 -27.59
N LYS A 8 9.39 18.50 -26.92
CA LYS A 8 10.55 17.73 -27.37
C LYS A 8 10.18 16.45 -28.13
N GLY A 9 8.89 16.23 -28.37
CA GLY A 9 8.39 15.03 -29.01
C GLY A 9 8.53 13.76 -28.15
N ILE A 10 8.63 13.92 -26.82
CA ILE A 10 8.75 12.81 -25.88
C ILE A 10 7.40 12.58 -25.23
N ASP A 11 6.84 11.37 -25.41
CA ASP A 11 5.65 10.93 -24.68
C ASP A 11 6.00 10.57 -23.24
N PHE A 12 5.10 10.88 -22.35
CA PHE A 12 5.22 10.54 -20.94
C PHE A 12 3.93 9.88 -20.44
N VAL A 13 4.07 8.75 -19.77
CA VAL A 13 2.98 7.99 -19.18
C VAL A 13 3.29 7.67 -17.73
N ASP A 14 2.28 7.47 -16.91
CA ASP A 14 2.42 6.89 -15.59
C ASP A 14 1.81 5.49 -15.57
N ALA A 15 2.58 4.53 -15.05
CA ALA A 15 2.24 3.12 -15.04
C ALA A 15 2.62 2.48 -13.70
N PRO A 16 2.04 2.91 -12.58
CA PRO A 16 2.35 2.33 -11.29
C PRO A 16 1.92 0.87 -11.23
N VAL A 17 2.77 0.05 -10.59
CA VAL A 17 2.52 -1.36 -10.36
C VAL A 17 1.48 -1.56 -9.25
N MET A 18 0.48 -2.38 -9.54
CA MET A 18 -0.50 -2.88 -8.57
C MET A 18 -0.14 -4.33 -8.23
N GLY A 19 0.67 -4.51 -7.19
CA GLY A 19 1.16 -5.83 -6.77
C GLY A 19 2.39 -5.72 -5.87
N SER A 20 2.87 -6.87 -5.40
CA SER A 20 4.07 -7.00 -4.59
C SER A 20 5.30 -7.35 -5.45
N PRO A 21 6.54 -7.20 -4.95
CA PRO A 21 7.76 -7.61 -5.67
C PRO A 21 7.74 -9.07 -6.13
N SER A 22 7.13 -9.96 -5.35
CA SER A 22 7.01 -11.39 -5.69
C SER A 22 6.08 -11.67 -6.88
N GLY A 23 5.28 -10.69 -7.30
CA GLY A 23 4.35 -10.80 -8.43
C GLY A 23 4.94 -10.43 -9.79
N VAL A 24 6.26 -10.27 -9.92
CA VAL A 24 6.89 -9.93 -11.21
C VAL A 24 6.48 -10.90 -12.31
N GLY A 25 6.14 -10.36 -13.50
CA GLY A 25 5.58 -11.15 -14.62
C GLY A 25 4.07 -11.39 -14.53
N SER A 26 3.43 -10.92 -13.45
CA SER A 26 1.98 -11.01 -13.28
C SER A 26 1.34 -9.75 -12.66
N TRP A 27 2.05 -8.63 -12.69
CA TRP A 27 1.57 -7.36 -12.15
C TRP A 27 0.39 -6.78 -12.93
N ALA A 28 -0.53 -6.13 -12.23
CA ALA A 28 -1.48 -5.24 -12.87
C ALA A 28 -0.91 -3.80 -12.90
N PHE A 29 -1.28 -3.04 -13.92
CA PHE A 29 -0.85 -1.66 -14.12
C PHE A 29 -2.05 -0.74 -14.24
N ALA A 30 -2.01 0.38 -13.52
CA ALA A 30 -2.93 1.48 -13.67
C ALA A 30 -2.27 2.54 -14.59
N LEU A 31 -2.73 2.64 -15.82
CA LEU A 31 -2.08 3.42 -16.86
C LEU A 31 -2.71 4.80 -17.01
N GLY A 32 -1.89 5.85 -16.93
CA GLY A 32 -2.29 7.23 -17.23
C GLY A 32 -1.50 7.78 -18.41
N GLY A 33 -2.20 8.32 -19.42
CA GLY A 33 -1.59 8.86 -20.61
C GLY A 33 -2.54 8.88 -21.82
N SER A 34 -2.06 9.33 -23.00
CA SER A 34 -2.83 9.20 -24.22
C SER A 34 -2.80 7.78 -24.78
N ASP A 35 -3.81 7.41 -25.57
CA ASP A 35 -3.87 6.09 -26.22
C ASP A 35 -2.65 5.83 -27.10
N GLU A 36 -2.17 6.87 -27.81
CA GLU A 36 -1.00 6.77 -28.69
C GLU A 36 0.29 6.51 -27.89
N ALA A 37 0.45 7.17 -26.74
CA ALA A 37 1.62 6.96 -25.89
C ALA A 37 1.61 5.58 -25.25
N LEU A 38 0.45 5.12 -24.78
CA LEU A 38 0.28 3.79 -24.19
C LEU A 38 0.49 2.67 -25.21
N ALA A 39 0.02 2.85 -26.45
CA ALA A 39 0.24 1.88 -27.52
C ALA A 39 1.74 1.61 -27.79
N LYS A 40 2.60 2.65 -27.68
CA LYS A 40 4.05 2.52 -27.91
C LYS A 40 4.77 1.66 -26.88
N ILE A 41 4.24 1.54 -25.66
CA ILE A 41 4.85 0.79 -24.55
C ILE A 41 4.11 -0.50 -24.22
N LYS A 42 3.03 -0.82 -24.94
CA LYS A 42 2.17 -1.96 -24.67
C LYS A 42 2.94 -3.28 -24.59
N ASP A 43 3.83 -3.54 -25.53
CA ASP A 43 4.59 -4.79 -25.59
C ASP A 43 5.49 -4.98 -24.36
N VAL A 44 6.10 -3.89 -23.87
CA VAL A 44 6.91 -3.90 -22.64
C VAL A 44 6.02 -4.19 -21.43
N LEU A 45 4.86 -3.55 -21.35
CA LEU A 45 3.91 -3.78 -20.26
C LEU A 45 3.36 -5.19 -20.27
N LEU A 46 3.14 -5.80 -21.44
CA LEU A 46 2.68 -7.19 -21.56
C LEU A 46 3.70 -8.19 -21.00
N VAL A 47 4.99 -7.95 -21.20
CA VAL A 47 6.05 -8.81 -20.61
C VAL A 47 5.98 -8.75 -19.07
N LEU A 48 5.71 -7.58 -18.49
CA LEU A 48 5.67 -7.37 -17.05
C LEU A 48 4.37 -7.83 -16.40
N SER A 49 3.25 -7.77 -17.14
CA SER A 49 1.92 -8.14 -16.64
C SER A 49 1.55 -9.60 -16.92
N GLY A 50 2.13 -10.19 -17.97
CA GLY A 50 1.79 -11.51 -18.48
C GLY A 50 0.41 -11.59 -19.15
N SER A 51 -0.40 -10.54 -19.14
CA SER A 51 -1.75 -10.52 -19.73
C SER A 51 -2.22 -9.10 -19.98
N GLU A 52 -2.92 -8.88 -21.11
CA GLU A 52 -3.53 -7.59 -21.45
C GLU A 52 -4.66 -7.21 -20.46
N GLU A 53 -5.37 -8.16 -19.92
CA GLU A 53 -6.44 -7.94 -18.93
C GLU A 53 -5.96 -7.25 -17.64
N LYS A 54 -4.64 -7.22 -17.41
CA LYS A 54 -4.02 -6.54 -16.27
C LYS A 54 -3.53 -5.13 -16.58
N LEU A 55 -3.73 -4.65 -17.80
CA LEU A 55 -3.38 -3.31 -18.24
C LEU A 55 -4.64 -2.43 -18.23
N PHE A 56 -4.78 -1.60 -17.21
CA PHE A 56 -5.96 -0.75 -17.03
C PHE A 56 -5.66 0.69 -17.45
N HIS A 57 -6.18 1.14 -18.60
CA HIS A 57 -6.13 2.56 -18.94
C HIS A 57 -7.14 3.33 -18.06
N ILE A 58 -6.61 4.12 -17.12
CA ILE A 58 -7.42 4.82 -16.09
C ILE A 58 -7.85 6.21 -16.58
N GLY A 59 -7.12 6.79 -17.54
CA GLY A 59 -7.42 8.12 -18.07
C GLY A 59 -6.17 8.94 -18.36
N PRO A 60 -6.26 10.27 -18.36
CA PRO A 60 -5.14 11.16 -18.65
C PRO A 60 -3.93 10.93 -17.76
N LEU A 61 -2.77 11.46 -18.18
CA LEU A 61 -1.51 11.42 -17.42
C LEU A 61 -1.70 11.83 -15.96
N GLY A 62 -1.16 11.01 -15.05
CA GLY A 62 -1.25 11.17 -13.60
C GLY A 62 -2.41 10.39 -12.95
N HIS A 63 -3.39 9.88 -13.73
CA HIS A 63 -4.52 9.14 -13.17
C HIS A 63 -4.13 7.78 -12.61
N GLY A 64 -3.18 7.09 -13.22
CA GLY A 64 -2.61 5.85 -12.68
C GLY A 64 -2.00 6.06 -11.29
N ASN A 65 -1.17 7.09 -11.15
CA ASN A 65 -0.58 7.45 -9.85
C ASN A 65 -1.63 7.83 -8.81
N LYS A 66 -2.68 8.57 -9.19
CA LYS A 66 -3.79 8.89 -8.27
C LYS A 66 -4.46 7.62 -7.74
N LEU A 67 -4.76 6.67 -8.63
CA LEU A 67 -5.36 5.38 -8.26
C LEU A 67 -4.42 4.60 -7.32
N LYS A 68 -3.13 4.57 -7.61
CA LYS A 68 -2.13 3.91 -6.76
C LYS A 68 -2.08 4.50 -5.35
N LEU A 69 -2.13 5.83 -5.22
CA LEU A 69 -2.12 6.50 -3.91
C LEU A 69 -3.37 6.17 -3.10
N LEU A 70 -4.54 6.13 -3.73
CA LEU A 70 -5.79 5.73 -3.06
C LEU A 70 -5.73 4.28 -2.57
N ASN A 71 -5.21 3.37 -3.40
CA ASN A 71 -5.00 1.97 -3.00
C ASN A 71 -4.04 1.87 -1.80
N ASN A 72 -2.93 2.59 -1.81
CA ASN A 72 -1.94 2.51 -0.74
C ASN A 72 -2.41 3.20 0.55
N MET A 73 -3.25 4.23 0.47
CA MET A 73 -3.94 4.77 1.64
C MET A 73 -4.83 3.71 2.30
N MET A 74 -5.58 2.93 1.50
CA MET A 74 -6.40 1.83 2.03
C MET A 74 -5.53 0.75 2.66
N LEU A 75 -4.38 0.39 2.04
CA LEU A 75 -3.43 -0.56 2.62
C LEU A 75 -2.92 -0.07 3.99
N GLY A 76 -2.57 1.22 4.10
CA GLY A 76 -2.14 1.82 5.36
C GLY A 76 -3.22 1.78 6.43
N ALA A 77 -4.49 1.98 6.06
CA ALA A 77 -5.60 1.89 7.00
C ALA A 77 -5.80 0.44 7.52
N ILE A 78 -5.67 -0.55 6.63
CA ILE A 78 -5.71 -1.97 7.01
C ILE A 78 -4.56 -2.30 7.96
N ASP A 79 -3.33 -1.82 7.66
CA ASP A 79 -2.16 -2.05 8.50
C ASP A 79 -2.32 -1.42 9.89
N ALA A 80 -2.72 -0.15 9.98
CA ALA A 80 -2.93 0.52 11.25
C ALA A 80 -4.00 -0.20 12.11
N CYS A 81 -5.12 -0.60 11.50
CA CYS A 81 -6.16 -1.34 12.19
C CYS A 81 -5.67 -2.73 12.64
N ALA A 82 -4.92 -3.44 11.80
CA ALA A 82 -4.32 -4.73 12.16
C ALA A 82 -3.32 -4.56 13.31
N ALA A 83 -2.48 -3.51 13.28
CA ALA A 83 -1.50 -3.22 14.32
C ALA A 83 -2.15 -3.03 15.69
N GLU A 84 -3.20 -2.19 15.78
CA GLU A 84 -3.94 -1.97 17.02
C GLU A 84 -4.66 -3.22 17.50
N THR A 85 -5.33 -3.94 16.60
CA THR A 85 -6.06 -5.17 16.93
C THR A 85 -5.13 -6.26 17.46
N MET A 86 -3.97 -6.46 16.81
CA MET A 86 -2.99 -7.46 17.20
C MET A 86 -2.28 -7.08 18.51
N ALA A 87 -2.00 -5.78 18.72
CA ALA A 87 -1.45 -5.29 19.98
C ALA A 87 -2.44 -5.49 21.13
N LEU A 88 -3.72 -5.19 20.91
CA LEU A 88 -4.76 -5.40 21.91
C LEU A 88 -4.96 -6.89 22.23
N ALA A 89 -4.97 -7.75 21.21
CA ALA A 89 -5.06 -9.20 21.41
C ALA A 89 -3.95 -9.71 22.33
N GLU A 90 -2.69 -9.31 22.07
CA GLU A 90 -1.56 -9.68 22.90
C GLU A 90 -1.71 -9.14 24.34
N HIS A 91 -2.13 -7.89 24.51
CA HIS A 91 -2.34 -7.27 25.80
C HIS A 91 -3.45 -7.98 26.63
N MET A 92 -4.45 -8.55 25.95
CA MET A 92 -5.51 -9.36 26.54
C MET A 92 -5.11 -10.82 26.79
N GLY A 93 -3.87 -11.22 26.47
CA GLY A 93 -3.39 -12.59 26.57
C GLY A 93 -3.89 -13.52 25.47
N LEU A 94 -4.40 -12.98 24.36
CA LEU A 94 -4.80 -13.76 23.18
C LEU A 94 -3.63 -13.91 22.22
N SER A 95 -3.51 -15.09 21.61
CA SER A 95 -2.49 -15.35 20.59
C SER A 95 -2.84 -14.62 19.30
N GLN A 96 -1.90 -13.77 18.81
CA GLN A 96 -2.00 -13.11 17.50
C GLN A 96 -2.15 -14.14 16.37
N LYS A 97 -1.43 -15.27 16.47
CA LYS A 97 -1.55 -16.38 15.51
C LYS A 97 -2.95 -16.96 15.51
N THR A 98 -3.51 -17.23 16.68
CA THR A 98 -4.88 -17.76 16.79
C THR A 98 -5.91 -16.80 16.22
N LEU A 99 -5.73 -15.50 16.41
CA LEU A 99 -6.64 -14.49 15.85
C LEU A 99 -6.70 -14.57 14.31
N ILE A 100 -5.54 -14.69 13.65
CA ILE A 100 -5.50 -14.80 12.19
C ILE A 100 -5.99 -16.17 11.70
N ASP A 101 -5.63 -17.25 12.39
CA ASP A 101 -6.05 -18.61 12.03
C ASP A 101 -7.58 -18.76 12.08
N VAL A 102 -8.23 -18.20 13.10
CA VAL A 102 -9.69 -18.19 13.21
C VAL A 102 -10.32 -17.37 12.10
N ALA A 103 -9.78 -16.18 11.80
CA ALA A 103 -10.29 -15.34 10.72
C ALA A 103 -10.20 -16.06 9.36
N VAL A 104 -9.11 -16.77 9.11
CA VAL A 104 -8.90 -17.58 7.89
C VAL A 104 -9.87 -18.76 7.85
N ALA A 105 -9.96 -19.54 8.92
CA ALA A 105 -10.80 -20.73 8.99
C ALA A 105 -12.29 -20.40 8.84
N ALA A 106 -12.73 -19.28 9.43
CA ALA A 106 -14.10 -18.79 9.35
C ALA A 106 -14.43 -18.06 8.04
N ASN A 107 -13.46 -17.84 7.16
CA ASN A 107 -13.59 -16.92 6.02
C ASN A 107 -14.26 -15.59 6.43
N ALA A 108 -13.74 -15.01 7.53
CA ALA A 108 -14.33 -13.86 8.17
C ALA A 108 -14.42 -12.65 7.20
N ARG A 109 -15.49 -11.87 7.31
CA ARG A 109 -15.73 -10.70 6.42
C ARG A 109 -14.61 -9.65 6.43
N VAL A 110 -13.84 -9.58 7.51
CA VAL A 110 -12.67 -8.68 7.63
C VAL A 110 -11.44 -9.22 6.90
N LEU A 111 -11.48 -10.48 6.47
CA LEU A 111 -10.34 -11.14 5.83
C LEU A 111 -10.17 -10.60 4.41
N SER A 112 -9.18 -9.73 4.23
CA SER A 112 -8.63 -9.35 2.93
C SER A 112 -7.26 -10.00 2.74
N ASN A 113 -6.77 -10.07 1.50
CA ASN A 113 -5.41 -10.56 1.25
C ASN A 113 -4.36 -9.73 2.02
N ALA A 114 -4.55 -8.40 2.10
CA ALA A 114 -3.67 -7.52 2.87
C ALA A 114 -3.71 -7.85 4.37
N TYR A 115 -4.90 -7.95 4.98
CA TYR A 115 -5.02 -8.30 6.40
C TYR A 115 -4.44 -9.67 6.71
N LYS A 116 -4.68 -10.68 5.84
CA LYS A 116 -4.10 -12.02 5.99
C LYS A 116 -2.57 -11.98 5.94
N GLU A 117 -1.99 -11.26 4.98
CA GLU A 117 -0.53 -11.14 4.84
C GLU A 117 0.08 -10.43 6.06
N ILE A 118 -0.45 -9.29 6.45
CA ILE A 118 0.00 -8.50 7.60
C ILE A 118 -0.10 -9.33 8.88
N GLY A 119 -1.25 -9.93 9.16
CA GLY A 119 -1.47 -10.74 10.36
C GLY A 119 -0.56 -11.96 10.43
N THR A 120 -0.30 -12.62 9.29
CA THR A 120 0.63 -13.74 9.22
C THR A 120 2.06 -13.28 9.50
N ARG A 121 2.51 -12.15 8.93
CA ARG A 121 3.84 -11.58 9.22
C ARG A 121 4.00 -11.19 10.69
N ILE A 122 2.95 -10.63 11.30
CA ILE A 122 2.93 -10.32 12.73
C ILE A 122 3.11 -11.59 13.54
N ALA A 123 2.30 -12.62 13.28
CA ALA A 123 2.33 -13.89 14.02
C ALA A 123 3.66 -14.64 13.89
N GLU A 124 4.36 -14.48 12.75
CA GLU A 124 5.64 -15.12 12.46
C GLU A 124 6.86 -14.24 12.80
N GLY A 125 6.65 -12.98 13.16
CA GLY A 125 7.73 -12.05 13.49
C GLY A 125 8.60 -11.64 12.30
N ARG A 126 8.08 -11.67 11.08
CA ARG A 126 8.83 -11.41 9.83
C ARG A 126 8.80 -9.95 9.43
N TYR A 127 9.78 -9.16 9.87
CA TYR A 127 9.87 -7.72 9.61
C TYR A 127 11.15 -7.27 8.90
N ASP A 128 12.17 -8.15 8.86
CA ASP A 128 13.51 -7.79 8.36
C ASP A 128 13.65 -7.92 6.84
N GLU A 129 12.74 -8.65 6.21
CA GLU A 129 12.62 -8.79 4.76
C GLU A 129 11.33 -8.09 4.30
N PRO A 130 11.36 -6.75 4.15
CA PRO A 130 10.15 -6.00 3.88
C PRO A 130 9.64 -6.23 2.46
N THR A 131 8.35 -6.46 2.31
CA THR A 131 7.64 -6.32 1.03
C THR A 131 7.30 -4.87 0.76
N PHE A 132 7.03 -4.10 1.84
CA PHE A 132 6.76 -2.68 1.81
C PHE A 132 7.15 -2.07 3.16
N THR A 133 8.05 -1.07 3.17
CA THR A 133 8.54 -0.50 4.42
C THR A 133 7.57 0.51 5.01
N VAL A 134 7.67 0.74 6.32
CA VAL A 134 6.93 1.80 7.04
C VAL A 134 7.16 3.16 6.38
N ASP A 135 8.42 3.51 6.05
CA ASP A 135 8.74 4.82 5.44
C ASP A 135 8.15 4.96 4.02
N MET A 136 8.07 3.87 3.25
CA MET A 136 7.39 3.88 1.94
C MET A 136 5.89 4.11 2.11
N LEU A 137 5.28 3.50 3.12
CA LEU A 137 3.86 3.69 3.41
C LEU A 137 3.57 5.13 3.83
N ILE A 138 4.41 5.72 4.70
CA ILE A 138 4.34 7.15 5.10
C ILE A 138 4.43 8.06 3.87
N LYS A 139 5.40 7.80 2.98
CA LYS A 139 5.57 8.59 1.75
C LYS A 139 4.30 8.56 0.89
N ASP A 140 3.73 7.39 0.65
CA ASP A 140 2.56 7.26 -0.20
C ASP A 140 1.31 7.88 0.45
N ASN A 141 1.14 7.68 1.77
CA ASN A 141 0.03 8.30 2.50
C ASN A 141 0.14 9.83 2.51
N LYS A 142 1.35 10.38 2.70
CA LYS A 142 1.59 11.82 2.60
C LYS A 142 1.20 12.37 1.22
N LEU A 143 1.61 11.70 0.13
CA LEU A 143 1.23 12.12 -1.22
C LEU A 143 -0.28 12.07 -1.44
N CYS A 144 -0.96 11.08 -0.86
CA CYS A 144 -2.42 10.99 -0.90
C CYS A 144 -3.08 12.14 -0.14
N LEU A 145 -2.58 12.50 1.05
CA LEU A 145 -3.07 13.62 1.84
C LEU A 145 -2.84 14.97 1.13
N ASP A 146 -1.68 15.15 0.49
CA ASP A 146 -1.39 16.35 -0.29
C ASP A 146 -2.34 16.47 -1.49
N MET A 147 -2.54 15.38 -2.23
CA MET A 147 -3.52 15.31 -3.31
C MET A 147 -4.94 15.64 -2.82
N ALA A 148 -5.35 15.08 -1.68
CA ALA A 148 -6.68 15.34 -1.12
C ALA A 148 -6.90 16.83 -0.79
N ARG A 149 -5.86 17.54 -0.31
CA ARG A 149 -5.92 18.98 -0.07
C ARG A 149 -6.15 19.77 -1.36
N GLU A 150 -5.50 19.38 -2.46
CA GLU A 150 -5.70 20.01 -3.78
C GLU A 150 -7.15 19.86 -4.27
N TYR A 151 -7.81 18.76 -3.92
CA TYR A 151 -9.23 18.49 -4.25
C TYR A 151 -10.21 18.98 -3.19
N GLY A 152 -9.74 19.64 -2.11
CA GLY A 152 -10.60 20.10 -1.01
C GLY A 152 -11.27 18.95 -0.23
N ALA A 153 -10.70 17.74 -0.27
CA ALA A 153 -11.27 16.55 0.36
C ALA A 153 -10.58 16.25 1.71
N PRO A 154 -11.24 16.41 2.86
CA PRO A 154 -10.65 16.10 4.16
C PRO A 154 -10.60 14.59 4.37
N LEU A 155 -9.39 14.04 4.55
CA LEU A 155 -9.15 12.61 4.84
C LEU A 155 -8.86 12.42 6.34
N ILE A 156 -9.90 12.23 7.14
CA ILE A 156 -9.78 12.06 8.60
C ILE A 156 -8.98 10.80 8.95
N LEU A 157 -9.39 9.64 8.41
CA LEU A 157 -8.69 8.38 8.64
C LEU A 157 -7.29 8.38 8.03
N GLY A 158 -7.09 8.98 6.84
CA GLY A 158 -5.77 9.11 6.23
C GLY A 158 -4.79 9.88 7.11
N ALA A 159 -5.24 10.93 7.79
CA ALA A 159 -4.42 11.68 8.74
C ALA A 159 -4.07 10.85 9.99
N ALA A 160 -5.02 10.09 10.52
CA ALA A 160 -4.78 9.18 11.65
C ALA A 160 -3.77 8.08 11.29
N VAL A 161 -3.91 7.48 10.12
CA VAL A 161 -3.00 6.47 9.57
C VAL A 161 -1.58 7.02 9.42
N ASP A 162 -1.43 8.26 8.90
CA ASP A 162 -0.12 8.92 8.79
C ASP A 162 0.54 9.09 10.17
N TYR A 163 -0.25 9.49 11.16
CA TYR A 163 0.24 9.65 12.53
C TYR A 163 0.73 8.33 13.13
N VAL A 164 -0.03 7.25 12.99
CA VAL A 164 0.35 5.91 13.47
C VAL A 164 1.69 5.49 12.87
N HIS A 165 1.83 5.54 11.54
CA HIS A 165 3.07 5.09 10.90
C HIS A 165 4.27 5.98 11.19
N ARG A 166 4.09 7.30 11.34
CA ARG A 166 5.16 8.19 11.81
C ARG A 166 5.61 7.86 13.22
N MET A 167 4.68 7.53 14.11
CA MET A 167 5.02 7.06 15.46
C MET A 167 5.87 5.77 15.39
N VAL A 168 5.56 4.86 14.46
CA VAL A 168 6.34 3.64 14.20
C VAL A 168 7.74 3.97 13.69
N SER A 169 7.85 4.86 12.70
CA SER A 169 9.13 5.26 12.09
C SER A 169 10.07 5.93 13.10
N VAL A 170 9.57 6.86 13.94
CA VAL A 170 10.40 7.55 14.96
C VAL A 170 10.88 6.62 16.06
N GLN A 171 10.27 5.45 16.23
CA GLN A 171 10.76 4.40 17.13
C GLN A 171 11.86 3.52 16.51
N GLY A 172 12.32 3.84 15.29
CA GLY A 172 13.41 3.15 14.60
C GLY A 172 12.96 2.02 13.66
N TYR A 173 11.67 1.90 13.37
CA TYR A 173 11.15 0.83 12.51
C TYR A 173 10.92 1.25 11.04
N GLY A 174 11.35 2.46 10.65
CA GLY A 174 11.07 3.02 9.32
C GLY A 174 11.45 2.12 8.14
N ALA A 175 12.61 1.45 8.23
CA ALA A 175 13.12 0.55 7.19
C ALA A 175 12.58 -0.90 7.28
N LYS A 176 11.81 -1.24 8.32
CA LYS A 176 11.21 -2.56 8.49
C LYS A 176 9.92 -2.70 7.67
N ASP A 177 9.48 -3.95 7.49
CA ASP A 177 8.16 -4.21 6.93
C ASP A 177 7.06 -3.56 7.78
N HIS A 178 6.06 -2.97 7.14
CA HIS A 178 4.99 -2.24 7.84
C HIS A 178 4.22 -3.09 8.85
N ALA A 179 4.19 -4.40 8.71
CA ALA A 179 3.62 -5.31 9.69
C ALA A 179 4.25 -5.18 11.11
N VAL A 180 5.42 -4.53 11.24
CA VAL A 180 6.03 -4.23 12.55
C VAL A 180 5.25 -3.21 13.37
N SER A 181 4.31 -2.50 12.77
CA SER A 181 3.57 -1.38 13.37
C SER A 181 2.93 -1.73 14.71
N TRP A 182 2.44 -2.95 14.89
CA TRP A 182 1.85 -3.42 16.14
C TRP A 182 2.81 -3.32 17.35
N LYS A 183 4.12 -3.56 17.17
CA LYS A 183 5.11 -3.44 18.26
C LYS A 183 5.22 -2.02 18.77
N ALA A 184 5.19 -1.05 17.86
CA ALA A 184 5.27 0.35 18.22
C ALA A 184 3.98 0.83 18.90
N VAL A 185 2.83 0.33 18.49
CA VAL A 185 1.53 0.60 19.11
C VAL A 185 1.51 0.01 20.52
N ALA A 186 1.81 -1.29 20.68
CA ALA A 186 1.81 -1.99 21.97
C ALA A 186 2.77 -1.39 22.99
N LYS A 187 3.94 -0.89 22.56
CA LYS A 187 4.96 -0.28 23.44
C LYS A 187 4.45 0.92 24.23
N ASN A 188 3.45 1.62 23.73
CA ASN A 188 2.89 2.80 24.38
C ASN A 188 1.75 2.46 25.34
N TRP A 189 1.33 1.22 25.41
CA TRP A 189 0.28 0.78 26.33
C TRP A 189 0.90 0.38 27.66
N LYS A 190 0.37 0.95 28.75
CA LYS A 190 0.74 0.55 30.11
C LYS A 190 -0.13 -0.64 30.50
N ALA A 191 0.53 -1.67 31.02
CA ALA A 191 -0.18 -2.75 31.72
C ALA A 191 -0.85 -2.22 33.00
#